data_cd80e3db241019008913334481ce40d8
#
_entry.id   cd80e3db241019008913334481ce40d8
#
_cell.length_a   1.000
_cell.length_b   1.000
_cell.length_c   1.000
_cell.angle_alpha   90.00
_cell.angle_beta   90.00
_cell.angle_gamma   90.00
#
_symmetry.space_group_name_H-M   'P 1'
#
loop_
_entity.id
_entity.type
_entity.pdbx_description
1 polymer ?
#
loop_
_entity_poly.entity_id
_entity_poly.type
_entity_poly.pdbx_seq_one_letter_code
_entity_poly.pdbx_strand_id
1 'polypeptide(L)'
;MLKAEYGISVKDHRGRFSYLPAERQKYISARALGSNYDRDRLLRIFAENARTAKQNNPHWTAEDPMAILFIKSDLRLVIDLQTCVKAQQSRAYAQKVKISNLQQMARTVAYVQEHGYDSREKLSETADVIYTKMAKARGDAKLTESKLRKTNEQIHYLGQYLSTKSIYGEFLKAPNKKIFRQAHLDELAQYEEALQILKQHSPDGKFPTMKDLRAEKEQLTIQKDAQYDTYRYFKDYHKELQTVRANVDSILGAEQEVRQHEQQHTRKYEPSL
;
A
#
# COMPACT_ATOMS: atom_id res chain seq x y z
N MET A 1 -17.05 17.53 -14.84
CA MET A 1 -17.22 16.08 -14.56
C MET A 1 -18.68 15.67 -14.76
N LEU A 2 -19.59 15.69 -13.80
CA LEU A 2 -20.97 15.17 -13.96
C LEU A 2 -21.75 15.74 -15.18
N LYS A 3 -21.57 17.02 -15.54
CA LYS A 3 -22.19 17.62 -16.72
C LYS A 3 -21.55 17.16 -18.02
N ALA A 4 -20.24 16.97 -18.04
CA ALA A 4 -19.52 16.58 -19.26
C ALA A 4 -19.66 15.07 -19.57
N GLU A 5 -19.68 14.21 -18.56
CA GLU A 5 -19.68 12.76 -18.73
C GLU A 5 -21.10 12.17 -18.72
N TYR A 6 -22.00 12.73 -17.89
CA TYR A 6 -23.33 12.14 -17.64
C TYR A 6 -24.49 13.10 -17.98
N GLY A 7 -24.21 14.30 -18.49
CA GLY A 7 -25.24 15.29 -18.80
C GLY A 7 -26.01 15.82 -17.58
N ILE A 8 -25.51 15.56 -16.35
CA ILE A 8 -26.19 15.93 -15.10
C ILE A 8 -25.71 17.29 -14.61
N SER A 9 -26.61 18.28 -14.59
CA SER A 9 -26.34 19.59 -14.01
C SER A 9 -26.59 19.56 -12.49
N VAL A 10 -25.66 20.10 -11.72
CA VAL A 10 -25.76 20.19 -10.25
C VAL A 10 -25.91 21.65 -9.85
N LYS A 11 -26.89 21.95 -8.98
CA LYS A 11 -27.09 23.25 -8.39
C LYS A 11 -26.92 23.15 -6.86
N ASP A 12 -26.08 24.03 -6.30
CA ASP A 12 -26.00 24.25 -4.86
C ASP A 12 -26.84 25.48 -4.49
N HIS A 13 -27.83 25.29 -3.66
CA HIS A 13 -28.66 26.39 -3.18
C HIS A 13 -28.92 26.21 -1.67
N ARG A 14 -28.53 27.20 -0.88
CA ARG A 14 -28.67 27.21 0.58
C ARG A 14 -28.14 25.96 1.26
N GLY A 15 -26.97 25.47 0.81
CA GLY A 15 -26.29 24.30 1.37
C GLY A 15 -26.95 22.96 1.01
N ARG A 16 -27.74 22.91 -0.08
CA ARG A 16 -28.37 21.68 -0.58
C ARG A 16 -28.07 21.48 -2.05
N PHE A 17 -27.69 20.25 -2.40
CA PHE A 17 -27.52 19.88 -3.80
C PHE A 17 -28.85 19.50 -4.44
N SER A 18 -28.98 19.86 -5.70
CA SER A 18 -30.08 19.44 -6.57
C SER A 18 -29.50 19.06 -7.93
N TYR A 19 -30.02 18.01 -8.51
CA TYR A 19 -29.50 17.36 -9.72
C TYR A 19 -30.53 17.46 -10.85
N LEU A 20 -30.07 17.85 -12.04
CA LEU A 20 -30.90 17.88 -13.24
C LEU A 20 -30.28 16.91 -14.27
N PRO A 21 -30.82 15.70 -14.44
CA PRO A 21 -30.45 14.80 -15.53
C PRO A 21 -30.88 15.40 -16.88
N ALA A 22 -30.19 15.02 -17.97
CA ALA A 22 -30.47 15.52 -19.31
C ALA A 22 -31.90 15.29 -19.79
N GLU A 23 -32.54 14.22 -19.30
CA GLU A 23 -33.89 13.78 -19.68
C GLU A 23 -35.01 14.50 -18.89
N ARG A 24 -34.69 15.36 -17.92
CA ARG A 24 -35.68 15.99 -17.04
C ARG A 24 -35.60 17.51 -17.12
N GLN A 25 -36.78 18.13 -16.97
CA GLN A 25 -36.93 19.59 -16.93
C GLN A 25 -36.89 20.20 -15.53
N LYS A 26 -37.00 19.37 -14.47
CA LYS A 26 -37.03 19.83 -13.08
C LYS A 26 -35.89 19.19 -12.27
N TYR A 27 -35.30 20.01 -11.42
CA TYR A 27 -34.24 19.54 -10.49
C TYR A 27 -34.83 18.58 -9.45
N ILE A 28 -34.11 17.51 -9.17
CA ILE A 28 -34.37 16.55 -8.10
C ILE A 28 -33.51 16.96 -6.91
N SER A 29 -34.11 17.14 -5.73
CA SER A 29 -33.33 17.45 -4.54
C SER A 29 -32.53 16.23 -4.08
N ALA A 30 -31.34 16.45 -3.53
CA ALA A 30 -30.49 15.39 -2.96
C ALA A 30 -31.26 14.53 -1.94
N ARG A 31 -32.13 15.17 -1.15
CA ARG A 31 -32.98 14.50 -0.17
C ARG A 31 -33.94 13.48 -0.80
N ALA A 32 -34.46 13.77 -2.01
CA ALA A 32 -35.33 12.86 -2.75
C ALA A 32 -34.60 11.65 -3.33
N LEU A 33 -33.27 11.74 -3.50
CA LEU A 33 -32.43 10.65 -3.94
C LEU A 33 -31.90 9.79 -2.78
N GLY A 34 -32.11 10.22 -1.55
CA GLY A 34 -31.70 9.51 -0.33
C GLY A 34 -30.50 10.15 0.39
N SER A 35 -30.30 9.74 1.64
CA SER A 35 -29.27 10.31 2.53
C SER A 35 -27.82 10.16 2.01
N ASN A 36 -27.59 9.25 1.07
CA ASN A 36 -26.26 9.03 0.46
C ASN A 36 -25.86 10.17 -0.48
N TYR A 37 -26.81 10.95 -0.99
CA TYR A 37 -26.60 12.05 -1.93
C TYR A 37 -26.68 13.43 -1.27
N ASP A 38 -26.80 13.47 0.07
CA ASP A 38 -26.79 14.73 0.83
C ASP A 38 -25.42 15.43 0.72
N ARG A 39 -25.46 16.76 0.64
CA ARG A 39 -24.27 17.61 0.47
C ARG A 39 -23.16 17.27 1.47
N ASP A 40 -23.50 17.20 2.75
CA ASP A 40 -22.51 16.99 3.82
C ASP A 40 -21.88 15.59 3.78
N ARG A 41 -22.64 14.60 3.31
CA ARG A 41 -22.13 13.25 3.12
C ARG A 41 -21.23 13.17 1.90
N LEU A 42 -21.61 13.78 0.77
CA LEU A 42 -20.78 13.83 -0.43
C LEU A 42 -19.50 14.62 -0.19
N LEU A 43 -19.56 15.76 0.51
CA LEU A 43 -18.37 16.53 0.86
C LEU A 43 -17.41 15.73 1.78
N ARG A 44 -17.96 14.93 2.71
CA ARG A 44 -17.14 14.00 3.53
C ARG A 44 -16.49 12.92 2.66
N ILE A 45 -17.27 12.29 1.77
CA ILE A 45 -16.75 11.28 0.84
C ILE A 45 -15.66 11.89 -0.07
N PHE A 46 -15.90 13.11 -0.61
CA PHE A 46 -14.90 13.79 -1.43
C PHE A 46 -13.65 14.16 -0.64
N ALA A 47 -13.79 14.61 0.62
CA ALA A 47 -12.66 14.89 1.50
C ALA A 47 -11.89 13.62 1.87
N GLU A 48 -12.61 12.51 2.10
CA GLU A 48 -12.03 11.21 2.39
C GLU A 48 -11.33 10.63 1.17
N ASN A 49 -11.96 10.68 -0.01
CA ASN A 49 -11.36 10.29 -1.27
C ASN A 49 -10.15 11.17 -1.63
N ALA A 50 -10.20 12.48 -1.36
CA ALA A 50 -9.05 13.38 -1.57
C ALA A 50 -7.92 13.10 -0.58
N ARG A 51 -8.21 12.71 0.66
CA ARG A 51 -7.21 12.24 1.63
C ARG A 51 -6.63 10.90 1.18
N THR A 52 -7.48 9.96 0.78
CA THR A 52 -7.08 8.65 0.27
C THR A 52 -6.29 8.79 -1.03
N ALA A 53 -6.68 9.67 -1.94
CA ALA A 53 -5.91 9.97 -3.15
C ALA A 53 -4.56 10.65 -2.85
N LYS A 54 -4.49 11.53 -1.84
CA LYS A 54 -3.20 12.09 -1.37
C LYS A 54 -2.33 11.06 -0.65
N GLN A 55 -2.93 10.13 0.09
CA GLN A 55 -2.23 9.03 0.75
C GLN A 55 -1.79 7.93 -0.23
N ASN A 56 -2.57 7.70 -1.29
CA ASN A 56 -2.29 6.70 -2.32
C ASN A 56 -1.44 7.24 -3.48
N ASN A 57 -1.11 8.54 -3.49
CA ASN A 57 -0.17 9.13 -4.43
C ASN A 57 1.17 9.37 -3.70
N PRO A 58 2.07 8.39 -3.66
CA PRO A 58 3.46 8.67 -3.35
C PRO A 58 3.92 9.73 -4.38
N HIS A 59 4.71 10.70 -3.97
CA HIS A 59 5.26 11.80 -4.78
C HIS A 59 5.81 11.30 -6.12
N TRP A 60 4.92 11.20 -7.11
CA TRP A 60 5.27 10.96 -8.49
C TRP A 60 5.61 12.32 -9.06
N THR A 61 6.85 12.55 -9.35
CA THR A 61 7.23 13.66 -10.22
C THR A 61 6.68 13.36 -11.62
N ALA A 62 6.14 14.36 -12.29
CA ALA A 62 5.57 14.24 -13.64
C ALA A 62 6.57 13.74 -14.71
N GLU A 63 7.78 13.44 -14.32
CA GLU A 63 8.90 12.98 -15.16
C GLU A 63 9.03 11.44 -15.19
N ASP A 64 8.20 10.68 -14.46
CA ASP A 64 8.26 9.22 -14.51
C ASP A 64 7.30 8.71 -15.60
N PRO A 65 7.80 8.33 -16.81
CA PRO A 65 6.96 7.93 -17.94
C PRO A 65 6.16 6.65 -17.68
N MET A 66 6.34 6.01 -16.53
CA MET A 66 5.60 4.83 -16.08
C MET A 66 4.68 5.10 -14.89
N ALA A 67 4.22 6.35 -14.68
CA ALA A 67 3.17 6.66 -13.72
C ALA A 67 1.81 6.15 -14.20
N ILE A 68 1.69 4.85 -14.41
CA ILE A 68 0.38 4.21 -14.60
C ILE A 68 -0.29 4.23 -13.24
N LEU A 69 -1.37 4.99 -13.14
CA LEU A 69 -2.20 5.00 -11.94
C LEU A 69 -2.75 3.58 -11.73
N PHE A 70 -2.17 2.86 -10.77
CA PHE A 70 -2.67 1.55 -10.41
C PHE A 70 -4.02 1.70 -9.71
N ILE A 71 -5.07 1.27 -10.37
CA ILE A 71 -6.40 1.11 -9.79
C ILE A 71 -6.60 -0.37 -9.56
N LYS A 72 -6.70 -0.77 -8.27
CA LYS A 72 -6.88 -2.17 -7.90
C LYS A 72 -8.13 -2.73 -8.56
N SER A 73 -7.95 -3.77 -9.36
CA SER A 73 -9.04 -4.51 -9.98
C SER A 73 -9.53 -5.66 -9.09
N ASP A 74 -10.75 -6.15 -9.33
CA ASP A 74 -11.29 -7.35 -8.69
C ASP A 74 -10.89 -8.65 -9.42
N LEU A 75 -9.73 -8.65 -10.07
CA LEU A 75 -9.21 -9.81 -10.76
C LEU A 75 -8.88 -10.95 -9.80
N ARG A 76 -9.31 -12.16 -10.17
CA ARG A 76 -9.02 -13.39 -9.44
C ARG A 76 -8.36 -14.39 -10.38
N LEU A 77 -7.64 -15.32 -9.80
CA LEU A 77 -7.05 -16.43 -10.57
C LEU A 77 -8.12 -17.29 -11.22
N VAL A 78 -7.89 -17.67 -12.46
CA VAL A 78 -8.65 -18.71 -13.15
C VAL A 78 -8.35 -20.06 -12.46
N ILE A 79 -9.40 -20.79 -12.11
CA ILE A 79 -9.30 -22.07 -11.40
C ILE A 79 -9.21 -23.21 -12.41
N ASP A 80 -8.17 -23.99 -12.36
CA ASP A 80 -8.09 -25.22 -13.14
C ASP A 80 -9.09 -26.26 -12.61
N LEU A 81 -10.04 -26.63 -13.46
CA LEU A 81 -11.09 -27.58 -13.12
C LEU A 81 -10.58 -29.03 -13.02
N GLN A 82 -9.47 -29.35 -13.69
CA GLN A 82 -8.90 -30.70 -13.68
C GLN A 82 -8.22 -30.99 -12.34
N THR A 83 -7.59 -29.98 -11.73
CA THR A 83 -6.92 -30.13 -10.44
C THR A 83 -7.79 -29.75 -9.24
N CYS A 84 -8.93 -29.11 -9.47
CA CYS A 84 -9.82 -28.67 -8.40
C CYS A 84 -10.69 -29.80 -7.85
N VAL A 85 -10.33 -30.37 -6.71
CA VAL A 85 -11.02 -31.48 -6.04
C VAL A 85 -12.53 -31.21 -5.85
N LYS A 86 -12.90 -29.99 -5.42
CA LYS A 86 -14.32 -29.62 -5.24
C LYS A 86 -15.09 -29.61 -6.56
N ALA A 87 -14.46 -29.23 -7.66
CA ALA A 87 -15.09 -29.24 -8.99
C ALA A 87 -15.27 -30.67 -9.52
N GLN A 88 -14.36 -31.58 -9.18
CA GLN A 88 -14.48 -33.00 -9.52
C GLN A 88 -15.61 -33.70 -8.74
N GLN A 89 -15.82 -33.29 -7.48
CA GLN A 89 -16.83 -33.88 -6.60
C GLN A 89 -18.24 -33.31 -6.79
N SER A 90 -18.39 -32.13 -7.34
CA SER A 90 -19.67 -31.43 -7.47
C SER A 90 -19.86 -30.80 -8.85
N ARG A 91 -20.76 -31.35 -9.64
CA ARG A 91 -21.14 -30.80 -10.97
C ARG A 91 -21.66 -29.38 -10.88
N ALA A 92 -22.45 -29.03 -9.86
CA ALA A 92 -22.97 -27.69 -9.65
C ALA A 92 -21.85 -26.68 -9.34
N TYR A 93 -20.86 -27.08 -8.54
CA TYR A 93 -19.68 -26.26 -8.23
C TYR A 93 -18.81 -26.10 -9.50
N ALA A 94 -18.56 -27.17 -10.26
CA ALA A 94 -17.83 -27.09 -11.52
C ALA A 94 -18.47 -26.10 -12.51
N GLN A 95 -19.80 -26.13 -12.64
CA GLN A 95 -20.52 -25.19 -13.50
C GLN A 95 -20.35 -23.73 -13.04
N LYS A 96 -20.45 -23.48 -11.74
CA LYS A 96 -20.22 -22.15 -11.15
C LYS A 96 -18.78 -21.65 -11.43
N VAL A 97 -17.79 -22.53 -11.27
CA VAL A 97 -16.39 -22.22 -11.54
C VAL A 97 -16.17 -21.91 -13.02
N LYS A 98 -16.77 -22.68 -13.95
CA LYS A 98 -16.70 -22.40 -15.40
C LYS A 98 -17.17 -20.98 -15.72
N ILE A 99 -18.34 -20.57 -15.19
CA ILE A 99 -18.87 -19.22 -15.41
C ILE A 99 -17.94 -18.17 -14.81
N SER A 100 -17.46 -18.40 -13.58
CA SER A 100 -16.50 -17.50 -12.94
C SER A 100 -15.21 -17.36 -13.74
N ASN A 101 -14.64 -18.45 -14.24
CA ASN A 101 -13.44 -18.46 -15.05
C ASN A 101 -13.61 -17.64 -16.34
N LEU A 102 -14.73 -17.83 -17.05
CA LEU A 102 -15.02 -17.03 -18.25
C LEU A 102 -15.07 -15.53 -17.95
N GLN A 103 -15.68 -15.15 -16.83
CA GLN A 103 -15.71 -13.76 -16.39
C GLN A 103 -14.32 -13.23 -16.05
N GLN A 104 -13.48 -14.02 -15.38
CA GLN A 104 -12.11 -13.62 -15.05
C GLN A 104 -11.22 -13.53 -16.30
N MET A 105 -11.36 -14.44 -17.25
CA MET A 105 -10.66 -14.40 -18.54
C MET A 105 -11.02 -13.12 -19.31
N ALA A 106 -12.32 -12.81 -19.45
CA ALA A 106 -12.77 -11.59 -20.13
C ALA A 106 -12.22 -10.31 -19.46
N ARG A 107 -12.26 -10.24 -18.12
CA ARG A 107 -11.69 -9.12 -17.35
C ARG A 107 -10.17 -9.03 -17.51
N THR A 108 -9.48 -10.17 -17.59
CA THR A 108 -8.03 -10.19 -17.80
C THR A 108 -7.67 -9.63 -19.18
N VAL A 109 -8.42 -10.02 -20.23
CA VAL A 109 -8.22 -9.50 -21.58
C VAL A 109 -8.47 -7.99 -21.62
N ALA A 110 -9.56 -7.52 -21.03
CA ALA A 110 -9.86 -6.07 -20.93
C ALA A 110 -8.74 -5.33 -20.21
N TYR A 111 -8.27 -5.84 -19.07
CA TYR A 111 -7.16 -5.26 -18.30
C TYR A 111 -5.87 -5.15 -19.14
N VAL A 112 -5.51 -6.21 -19.85
CA VAL A 112 -4.33 -6.25 -20.73
C VAL A 112 -4.44 -5.20 -21.84
N GLN A 113 -5.62 -5.05 -22.44
CA GLN A 113 -5.88 -4.06 -23.48
C GLN A 113 -5.85 -2.62 -22.94
N GLU A 114 -6.51 -2.35 -21.82
CA GLU A 114 -6.57 -1.04 -21.18
C GLU A 114 -5.18 -0.53 -20.76
N HIS A 115 -4.30 -1.44 -20.32
CA HIS A 115 -2.95 -1.13 -19.89
C HIS A 115 -1.89 -1.24 -20.99
N GLY A 116 -2.31 -1.60 -22.22
CA GLY A 116 -1.42 -1.70 -23.37
C GLY A 116 -0.34 -2.76 -23.24
N TYR A 117 -0.63 -3.89 -22.59
CA TYR A 117 0.28 -5.04 -22.53
C TYR A 117 0.17 -5.87 -23.79
N ASP A 118 0.84 -5.43 -24.87
CA ASP A 118 0.73 -6.03 -26.20
C ASP A 118 1.41 -7.40 -26.30
N SER A 119 2.27 -7.73 -25.33
CA SER A 119 2.98 -9.01 -25.29
C SER A 119 3.17 -9.53 -23.87
N ARG A 120 3.44 -10.82 -23.77
CA ARG A 120 3.77 -11.48 -22.49
C ARG A 120 5.06 -10.96 -21.89
N GLU A 121 6.03 -10.65 -22.74
CA GLU A 121 7.33 -10.10 -22.36
C GLU A 121 7.14 -8.74 -21.70
N LYS A 122 6.36 -7.84 -22.31
CA LYS A 122 6.06 -6.51 -21.77
C LYS A 122 5.36 -6.56 -20.40
N LEU A 123 4.43 -7.51 -20.23
CA LEU A 123 3.77 -7.76 -18.94
C LEU A 123 4.77 -8.24 -17.90
N SER A 124 5.69 -9.15 -18.27
CA SER A 124 6.75 -9.66 -17.40
C SER A 124 7.72 -8.54 -16.99
N GLU A 125 8.21 -7.76 -17.95
CA GLU A 125 9.10 -6.62 -17.70
C GLU A 125 8.46 -5.60 -16.75
N THR A 126 7.18 -5.30 -16.96
CA THR A 126 6.45 -4.39 -16.06
C THR A 126 6.37 -4.98 -14.64
N ALA A 127 6.08 -6.27 -14.51
CA ALA A 127 6.03 -6.93 -13.21
C ALA A 127 7.38 -6.88 -12.49
N ASP A 128 8.49 -7.05 -13.21
CA ASP A 128 9.86 -6.99 -12.67
C ASP A 128 10.25 -5.56 -12.24
N VAL A 129 9.86 -4.56 -13.03
CA VAL A 129 10.04 -3.14 -12.65
C VAL A 129 9.27 -2.82 -11.38
N ILE A 130 8.00 -3.23 -11.27
CA ILE A 130 7.19 -3.00 -10.07
C ILE A 130 7.73 -3.76 -8.87
N TYR A 131 8.24 -4.99 -9.06
CA TYR A 131 8.92 -5.74 -8.00
C TYR A 131 10.16 -4.99 -7.48
N THR A 132 10.97 -4.44 -8.38
CA THR A 132 12.16 -3.66 -8.00
C THR A 132 11.78 -2.41 -7.21
N LYS A 133 10.73 -1.68 -7.64
CA LYS A 133 10.20 -0.51 -6.91
C LYS A 133 9.67 -0.92 -5.52
N MET A 134 8.97 -2.04 -5.42
CA MET A 134 8.50 -2.61 -4.15
C MET A 134 9.66 -2.95 -3.21
N ALA A 135 10.70 -3.61 -3.73
CA ALA A 135 11.87 -3.99 -2.95
C ALA A 135 12.64 -2.76 -2.43
N LYS A 136 12.78 -1.73 -3.27
CA LYS A 136 13.38 -0.45 -2.87
C LYS A 136 12.58 0.22 -1.76
N ALA A 137 11.26 0.39 -1.94
CA ALA A 137 10.40 1.02 -0.94
C ALA A 137 10.45 0.27 0.41
N ARG A 138 10.51 -1.07 0.38
CA ARG A 138 10.71 -1.89 1.59
C ARG A 138 12.06 -1.64 2.25
N GLY A 139 13.12 -1.50 1.45
CA GLY A 139 14.47 -1.20 1.92
C GLY A 139 14.52 0.15 2.62
N ASP A 140 13.95 1.18 1.99
CA ASP A 140 13.90 2.54 2.53
C ASP A 140 13.11 2.58 3.86
N ALA A 141 11.98 1.90 3.95
CA ALA A 141 11.20 1.79 5.18
C ALA A 141 12.00 1.13 6.32
N LYS A 142 12.75 0.04 6.04
CA LYS A 142 13.61 -0.63 7.02
C LYS A 142 14.74 0.27 7.51
N LEU A 143 15.33 1.06 6.62
CA LEU A 143 16.38 2.03 7.00
C LEU A 143 15.82 3.09 7.94
N THR A 144 14.63 3.63 7.64
CA THR A 144 13.96 4.60 8.50
C THR A 144 13.56 4.00 9.85
N GLU A 145 13.10 2.74 9.90
CA GLU A 145 12.86 2.02 11.16
C GLU A 145 14.12 1.87 12.01
N SER A 146 15.24 1.56 11.38
CA SER A 146 16.53 1.47 12.07
C SER A 146 16.94 2.82 12.69
N LYS A 147 16.76 3.92 11.94
CA LYS A 147 16.99 5.28 12.46
C LYS A 147 16.06 5.59 13.64
N LEU A 148 14.75 5.29 13.47
CA LEU A 148 13.74 5.53 14.51
C LEU A 148 14.06 4.76 15.80
N ARG A 149 14.57 3.52 15.69
CA ARG A 149 15.03 2.74 16.85
C ARG A 149 16.17 3.46 17.58
N LYS A 150 17.18 3.93 16.84
CA LYS A 150 18.31 4.66 17.43
C LYS A 150 17.86 5.96 18.12
N THR A 151 16.98 6.73 17.47
CA THR A 151 16.44 7.96 18.05
C THR A 151 15.62 7.67 19.32
N ASN A 152 14.82 6.60 19.34
CA ASN A 152 14.08 6.18 20.54
C ASN A 152 15.02 5.77 21.67
N GLU A 153 16.11 5.07 21.38
CA GLU A 153 17.15 4.70 22.33
C GLU A 153 17.83 5.94 22.92
N GLN A 154 18.19 6.91 22.08
CA GLN A 154 18.75 8.19 22.54
C GLN A 154 17.77 8.97 23.43
N ILE A 155 16.49 9.01 23.10
CA ILE A 155 15.45 9.64 23.92
C ILE A 155 15.37 8.96 25.29
N HIS A 156 15.41 7.64 25.33
CA HIS A 156 15.36 6.87 26.57
C HIS A 156 16.54 7.20 27.47
N TYR A 157 17.75 7.06 26.98
CA TYR A 157 18.96 7.28 27.77
C TYR A 157 19.20 8.75 28.11
N LEU A 158 18.82 9.68 27.23
CA LEU A 158 18.86 11.10 27.57
C LEU A 158 17.87 11.44 28.71
N GLY A 159 16.68 10.79 28.71
CA GLY A 159 15.72 10.89 29.79
C GLY A 159 16.28 10.41 31.12
N GLN A 160 16.93 9.23 31.15
CA GLN A 160 17.60 8.69 32.33
C GLN A 160 18.74 9.58 32.79
N TYR A 161 19.60 10.03 31.88
CA TYR A 161 20.69 10.95 32.18
C TYR A 161 20.19 12.24 32.85
N LEU A 162 19.15 12.86 32.30
CA LEU A 162 18.59 14.11 32.83
C LEU A 162 17.93 13.92 34.20
N SER A 163 17.23 12.80 34.43
CA SER A 163 16.56 12.52 35.71
C SER A 163 17.56 12.23 36.86
N THR A 164 18.69 11.59 36.53
CA THR A 164 19.69 11.17 37.53
C THR A 164 20.85 12.16 37.69
N LYS A 165 20.93 13.18 36.82
CA LYS A 165 22.01 14.17 36.80
C LYS A 165 22.16 14.95 38.13
N SER A 166 21.05 15.28 38.82
CA SER A 166 21.09 15.98 40.12
C SER A 166 21.74 15.11 41.18
N ILE A 167 21.36 13.83 41.27
CA ILE A 167 21.91 12.86 42.23
C ILE A 167 23.40 12.64 41.99
N TYR A 168 23.84 12.57 40.74
CA TYR A 168 25.26 12.49 40.42
C TYR A 168 26.01 13.78 40.84
N GLY A 169 25.40 14.96 40.68
CA GLY A 169 25.93 16.22 41.14
C GLY A 169 26.09 16.28 42.68
N GLU A 170 25.16 15.70 43.43
CA GLU A 170 25.24 15.53 44.89
C GLU A 170 26.32 14.52 45.29
N PHE A 171 26.44 13.39 44.55
CA PHE A 171 27.50 12.41 44.76
C PHE A 171 28.91 13.04 44.65
N LEU A 172 29.11 13.92 43.68
CA LEU A 172 30.42 14.59 43.50
C LEU A 172 30.76 15.47 44.71
N LYS A 173 29.77 16.05 45.38
CA LYS A 173 29.91 16.96 46.55
C LYS A 173 29.85 16.22 47.89
N ALA A 174 29.44 14.95 47.90
CA ALA A 174 29.24 14.17 49.11
C ALA A 174 30.57 13.99 49.91
N PRO A 175 30.57 14.22 51.22
CA PRO A 175 31.76 14.07 52.07
C PRO A 175 32.17 12.60 52.20
N ASN A 176 31.18 11.65 52.17
CA ASN A 176 31.44 10.21 52.18
C ASN A 176 30.83 9.54 50.95
N LYS A 177 31.63 9.41 49.91
CA LYS A 177 31.21 8.84 48.63
C LYS A 177 30.79 7.39 48.74
N LYS A 178 31.33 6.60 49.65
CA LYS A 178 30.96 5.18 49.80
C LYS A 178 29.55 5.01 50.33
N ILE A 179 29.20 5.76 51.39
CA ILE A 179 27.86 5.70 51.99
C ILE A 179 26.81 6.25 50.99
N PHE A 180 27.12 7.37 50.33
CA PHE A 180 26.22 7.97 49.33
C PHE A 180 25.98 6.99 48.16
N ARG A 181 27.03 6.33 47.67
CA ARG A 181 26.91 5.36 46.59
C ARG A 181 26.07 4.13 46.96
N GLN A 182 26.15 3.68 48.22
CA GLN A 182 25.31 2.61 48.73
C GLN A 182 23.83 2.99 48.83
N ALA A 183 23.56 4.24 49.22
CA ALA A 183 22.19 4.76 49.35
C ALA A 183 21.52 5.01 47.97
N HIS A 184 22.30 5.30 46.92
CA HIS A 184 21.82 5.70 45.58
C HIS A 184 22.44 4.82 44.49
N LEU A 185 22.54 3.53 44.76
CA LEU A 185 23.24 2.58 43.87
C LEU A 185 22.59 2.51 42.48
N ASP A 186 21.25 2.42 42.42
CA ASP A 186 20.49 2.27 41.20
C ASP A 186 20.52 3.53 40.33
N GLU A 187 20.36 4.69 40.94
CA GLU A 187 20.36 5.98 40.22
C GLU A 187 21.74 6.31 39.67
N LEU A 188 22.81 6.01 40.41
CA LEU A 188 24.18 6.22 39.95
C LEU A 188 24.55 5.24 38.83
N ALA A 189 24.10 3.97 38.93
CA ALA A 189 24.29 2.99 37.88
C ALA A 189 23.55 3.41 36.60
N GLN A 190 22.29 3.84 36.71
CA GLN A 190 21.50 4.37 35.58
C GLN A 190 22.17 5.59 34.93
N TYR A 191 22.74 6.48 35.71
CA TYR A 191 23.48 7.65 35.21
C TYR A 191 24.73 7.21 34.40
N GLU A 192 25.55 6.31 34.97
CA GLU A 192 26.77 5.82 34.36
C GLU A 192 26.47 5.08 33.04
N GLU A 193 25.43 4.21 33.01
CA GLU A 193 24.98 3.50 31.84
C GLU A 193 24.47 4.46 30.74
N ALA A 194 23.57 5.39 31.12
CA ALA A 194 23.03 6.37 30.19
C ALA A 194 24.15 7.23 29.57
N LEU A 195 25.11 7.68 30.39
CA LEU A 195 26.23 8.46 29.92
C LEU A 195 27.12 7.67 28.95
N GLN A 196 27.36 6.39 29.21
CA GLN A 196 28.15 5.52 28.32
C GLN A 196 27.50 5.36 26.95
N ILE A 197 26.19 5.10 26.92
CA ILE A 197 25.45 4.91 25.67
C ILE A 197 25.33 6.22 24.90
N LEU A 198 25.03 7.33 25.57
CA LEU A 198 24.99 8.66 24.94
C LEU A 198 26.32 9.06 24.32
N LYS A 199 27.45 8.72 24.95
CA LYS A 199 28.79 8.96 24.39
C LYS A 199 29.07 8.10 23.14
N GLN A 200 28.53 6.89 23.06
CA GLN A 200 28.65 6.05 21.85
C GLN A 200 27.92 6.70 20.66
N HIS A 201 26.76 7.34 20.91
CA HIS A 201 26.00 8.04 19.89
C HIS A 201 26.54 9.43 19.54
N SER A 202 27.21 10.09 20.49
CA SER A 202 27.77 11.44 20.36
C SER A 202 29.18 11.49 20.94
N PRO A 203 30.20 11.06 20.17
CA PRO A 203 31.61 11.03 20.64
C PRO A 203 32.12 12.40 21.05
N ASP A 204 31.60 13.47 20.43
CA ASP A 204 31.99 14.87 20.71
C ASP A 204 31.46 15.38 22.07
N GLY A 205 30.73 14.56 22.81
CA GLY A 205 30.17 14.94 24.12
C GLY A 205 29.04 15.99 24.08
N LYS A 206 28.61 16.39 22.88
CA LYS A 206 27.46 17.29 22.69
C LYS A 206 26.20 16.46 22.46
N PHE A 207 25.42 16.28 23.50
CA PHE A 207 24.16 15.56 23.39
C PHE A 207 23.10 16.45 22.75
N PRO A 208 22.27 15.88 21.82
CA PRO A 208 21.12 16.59 21.26
C PRO A 208 20.12 16.93 22.37
N THR A 209 19.29 17.94 22.16
CA THR A 209 18.26 18.28 23.15
C THR A 209 17.10 17.28 23.04
N MET A 210 16.35 17.10 24.16
CA MET A 210 15.14 16.27 24.17
C MET A 210 14.11 16.75 23.14
N LYS A 211 14.06 18.06 22.89
CA LYS A 211 13.17 18.67 21.90
C LYS A 211 13.56 18.27 20.49
N ASP A 212 14.84 18.31 20.16
CA ASP A 212 15.34 17.97 18.83
C ASP A 212 15.13 16.48 18.53
N LEU A 213 15.41 15.59 19.50
CA LEU A 213 15.17 14.16 19.35
C LEU A 213 13.68 13.82 19.17
N ARG A 214 12.79 14.52 19.86
CA ARG A 214 11.34 14.33 19.68
C ARG A 214 10.87 14.82 18.32
N ALA A 215 11.40 15.94 17.84
CA ALA A 215 11.10 16.44 16.49
C ALA A 215 11.63 15.49 15.42
N GLU A 216 12.84 14.97 15.57
CA GLU A 216 13.42 13.96 14.67
C GLU A 216 12.58 12.68 14.67
N LYS A 217 12.16 12.18 15.84
CA LYS A 217 11.26 11.02 15.96
C LYS A 217 9.96 11.23 15.19
N GLU A 218 9.35 12.40 15.32
CA GLU A 218 8.10 12.72 14.62
C GLU A 218 8.30 12.71 13.10
N GLN A 219 9.36 13.37 12.61
CA GLN A 219 9.71 13.36 11.18
C GLN A 219 9.97 11.94 10.65
N LEU A 220 10.75 11.13 11.36
CA LEU A 220 11.03 9.76 11.00
C LEU A 220 9.76 8.89 11.00
N THR A 221 8.82 9.16 11.90
CA THR A 221 7.53 8.45 11.94
C THR A 221 6.70 8.77 10.71
N ILE A 222 6.56 10.05 10.35
CA ILE A 222 5.85 10.49 9.15
C ILE A 222 6.50 9.89 7.90
N GLN A 223 7.84 9.95 7.82
CA GLN A 223 8.58 9.37 6.70
C GLN A 223 8.38 7.86 6.57
N LYS A 224 8.43 7.14 7.69
CA LYS A 224 8.19 5.68 7.74
C LYS A 224 6.80 5.35 7.21
N ASP A 225 5.77 6.07 7.66
CA ASP A 225 4.39 5.80 7.27
C ASP A 225 4.18 6.04 5.77
N ALA A 226 4.73 7.12 5.21
CA ALA A 226 4.72 7.39 3.77
C ALA A 226 5.44 6.32 2.95
N GLN A 227 6.59 5.81 3.44
CA GLN A 227 7.34 4.73 2.80
C GLN A 227 6.59 3.39 2.85
N TYR A 228 5.88 3.11 3.96
CA TYR A 228 5.03 1.93 4.06
C TYR A 228 3.83 1.99 3.13
N ASP A 229 3.22 3.16 2.95
CA ASP A 229 2.12 3.33 2.00
C ASP A 229 2.61 3.10 0.57
N THR A 230 3.79 3.62 0.23
CA THR A 230 4.46 3.35 -1.05
C THR A 230 4.74 1.85 -1.26
N TYR A 231 5.25 1.18 -0.23
CA TYR A 231 5.48 -0.26 -0.27
C TYR A 231 4.17 -1.05 -0.47
N ARG A 232 3.10 -0.71 0.24
CA ARG A 232 1.78 -1.36 0.10
C ARG A 232 1.23 -1.20 -1.30
N TYR A 233 1.33 0.01 -1.85
CA TYR A 233 0.91 0.29 -3.22
C TYR A 233 1.60 -0.61 -4.24
N PHE A 234 2.95 -0.67 -4.23
CA PHE A 234 3.68 -1.53 -5.14
C PHE A 234 3.46 -3.02 -4.89
N LYS A 235 3.27 -3.42 -3.65
CA LYS A 235 2.94 -4.80 -3.28
C LYS A 235 1.60 -5.23 -3.87
N ASP A 236 0.57 -4.40 -3.75
CA ASP A 236 -0.76 -4.69 -4.29
C ASP A 236 -0.72 -4.71 -5.81
N TYR A 237 -0.02 -3.76 -6.43
CA TYR A 237 0.16 -3.73 -7.88
C TYR A 237 0.92 -4.95 -8.40
N HIS A 238 2.04 -5.31 -7.78
CA HIS A 238 2.78 -6.52 -8.14
C HIS A 238 1.91 -7.78 -8.02
N LYS A 239 1.13 -7.91 -6.95
CA LYS A 239 0.22 -9.03 -6.76
C LYS A 239 -0.82 -9.11 -7.88
N GLU A 240 -1.34 -7.98 -8.33
CA GLU A 240 -2.30 -7.92 -9.42
C GLU A 240 -1.67 -8.34 -10.74
N LEU A 241 -0.48 -7.82 -11.07
CA LEU A 241 0.26 -8.23 -12.26
C LEU A 241 0.58 -9.73 -12.28
N GLN A 242 0.88 -10.33 -11.12
CA GLN A 242 1.05 -11.77 -11.00
C GLN A 242 -0.25 -12.53 -11.31
N THR A 243 -1.39 -12.02 -10.85
CA THR A 243 -2.71 -12.60 -11.16
C THR A 243 -3.02 -12.49 -12.64
N VAL A 244 -2.78 -11.31 -13.24
CA VAL A 244 -2.96 -11.10 -14.69
C VAL A 244 -2.08 -12.06 -15.49
N ARG A 245 -0.80 -12.17 -15.14
CA ARG A 245 0.16 -13.07 -15.80
C ARG A 245 -0.30 -14.53 -15.75
N ALA A 246 -0.68 -15.01 -14.56
CA ALA A 246 -1.17 -16.39 -14.41
C ALA A 246 -2.44 -16.65 -15.23
N ASN A 247 -3.35 -15.67 -15.29
CA ASN A 247 -4.56 -15.79 -16.10
C ASN A 247 -4.25 -15.78 -17.61
N VAL A 248 -3.33 -14.91 -18.06
CA VAL A 248 -2.86 -14.89 -19.46
C VAL A 248 -2.23 -16.22 -19.84
N ASP A 249 -1.37 -16.78 -18.98
CA ASP A 249 -0.77 -18.11 -19.20
C ASP A 249 -1.83 -19.20 -19.31
N SER A 250 -2.88 -19.14 -18.50
CA SER A 250 -4.01 -20.10 -18.56
C SER A 250 -4.83 -19.95 -19.85
N ILE A 251 -5.05 -18.72 -20.32
CA ILE A 251 -5.78 -18.45 -21.57
C ILE A 251 -4.98 -18.98 -22.76
N LEU A 252 -3.69 -18.67 -22.84
CA LEU A 252 -2.82 -19.10 -23.93
C LEU A 252 -2.60 -20.62 -23.93
N GLY A 253 -2.51 -21.25 -22.76
CA GLY A 253 -2.42 -22.70 -22.61
C GLY A 253 -3.67 -23.40 -23.15
N ALA A 254 -4.86 -22.89 -22.79
CA ALA A 254 -6.12 -23.42 -23.31
C ALA A 254 -6.25 -23.29 -24.84
N GLU A 255 -5.80 -22.19 -25.45
CA GLU A 255 -5.76 -22.03 -26.89
C GLU A 255 -4.83 -23.05 -27.60
N GLN A 256 -3.67 -23.32 -26.98
CA GLN A 256 -2.74 -24.31 -27.54
C GLN A 256 -3.31 -25.72 -27.51
N GLU A 257 -3.99 -26.11 -26.46
CA GLU A 257 -4.67 -27.40 -26.35
C GLU A 257 -5.77 -27.57 -27.43
N VAL A 258 -6.57 -26.53 -27.63
CA VAL A 258 -7.62 -26.53 -28.68
C VAL A 258 -6.99 -26.67 -30.07
N ARG A 259 -5.95 -25.92 -30.41
CA ARG A 259 -5.24 -26.00 -31.70
C ARG A 259 -4.61 -27.38 -31.92
N GLN A 260 -4.03 -27.98 -30.89
CA GLN A 260 -3.46 -29.34 -30.99
C GLN A 260 -4.56 -30.39 -31.23
N HIS A 261 -5.70 -30.26 -30.60
CA HIS A 261 -6.85 -31.13 -30.80
C HIS A 261 -7.41 -31.00 -32.20
N GLU A 262 -7.54 -29.81 -32.74
CA GLU A 262 -7.98 -29.55 -34.11
C GLU A 262 -7.00 -30.12 -35.13
N GLN A 263 -5.70 -29.97 -34.95
CA GLN A 263 -4.68 -30.54 -35.85
C GLN A 263 -4.65 -32.06 -35.83
N GLN A 264 -4.92 -32.68 -34.67
CA GLN A 264 -5.05 -34.15 -34.60
C GLN A 264 -6.31 -34.67 -35.27
N HIS A 265 -7.40 -33.88 -35.22
CA HIS A 265 -8.64 -34.22 -35.87
C HIS A 265 -8.55 -34.11 -37.41
N THR A 266 -7.90 -33.06 -37.93
CA THR A 266 -7.67 -32.88 -39.37
C THR A 266 -6.75 -33.95 -39.96
N ARG A 267 -5.69 -34.37 -39.24
CA ARG A 267 -4.82 -35.48 -39.68
C ARG A 267 -5.51 -36.85 -39.75
N LYS A 268 -6.58 -37.07 -38.98
CA LYS A 268 -7.36 -38.32 -39.01
C LYS A 268 -8.33 -38.40 -40.19
N TYR A 269 -8.58 -37.28 -40.85
CA TYR A 269 -9.53 -37.19 -41.98
C TYR A 269 -8.87 -36.89 -43.32
N GLU A 270 -7.53 -36.86 -43.42
CA GLU A 270 -6.86 -36.86 -44.75
C GLU A 270 -6.99 -38.25 -45.36
N PRO A 271 -7.72 -38.39 -46.49
CA PRO A 271 -7.78 -39.66 -47.20
C PRO A 271 -6.38 -39.96 -47.76
N SER A 272 -5.88 -41.14 -47.45
CA SER A 272 -4.67 -41.70 -48.08
C SER A 272 -4.89 -41.72 -49.56
N LEU A 273 -4.19 -40.89 -50.33
CA LEU A 273 -4.07 -40.98 -51.78
C LEU A 273 -3.14 -42.13 -52.21
#